data_30d915a950e76d48430e1cea51dc5c6b
#
_entry.id   30d915a950e76d48430e1cea51dc5c6b
#
_cell.length_a   1.000
_cell.length_b   1.000
_cell.length_c   1.000
_cell.angle_alpha   90.00
_cell.angle_beta   90.00
_cell.angle_gamma   90.00
#
_symmetry.space_group_name_H-M   'P 1'
#
loop_
_entity.id
_entity.type
_entity.pdbx_description
1 polymer ?
#
loop_
_entity_poly.entity_id
_entity_poly.type
_entity_poly.pdbx_seq_one_letter_code
_entity_poly.pdbx_strand_id
1 'polypeptide(L)'
;MKIKNVPYFKTSLKIDKNIKHSAETGWLTTGPMVNQFESELSNYTGAKYVVAVNSCTAGLHLALAAQDIKRGDYVIVPNLTFVATSEVVEYFDA
;
A
#
# COMPACT_ATOMS: atom_id res chain seq x y z
N MET A 1 23.45 26.66 17.96
CA MET A 1 23.08 25.34 17.36
C MET A 1 22.11 25.60 16.21
N LYS A 2 22.49 25.34 14.94
CA LYS A 2 21.55 25.49 13.80
C LYS A 2 20.59 24.31 13.80
N ILE A 3 19.31 24.57 14.04
CA ILE A 3 18.25 23.56 13.90
C ILE A 3 18.22 23.16 12.43
N LYS A 4 18.57 21.90 12.15
CA LYS A 4 18.49 21.34 10.81
C LYS A 4 17.01 21.01 10.54
N ASN A 5 16.41 21.75 9.63
CA ASN A 5 15.03 21.48 9.24
C ASN A 5 14.98 20.13 8.51
N VAL A 6 14.40 19.11 9.16
CA VAL A 6 14.21 17.80 8.57
C VAL A 6 12.77 17.76 8.03
N PRO A 7 12.57 17.70 6.72
CA PRO A 7 11.22 17.63 6.16
C PRO A 7 10.54 16.33 6.60
N TYR A 8 9.27 16.42 6.97
CA TYR A 8 8.45 15.26 7.31
C TYR A 8 8.33 14.26 6.14
N PHE A 9 8.34 14.79 4.92
CA PHE A 9 8.28 14.02 3.69
C PHE A 9 9.19 14.62 2.62
N LYS A 10 9.96 13.78 1.94
CA LYS A 10 10.78 14.17 0.80
C LYS A 10 10.68 13.12 -0.28
N THR A 11 10.14 13.50 -1.43
CA THR A 11 10.08 12.63 -2.60
C THR A 11 11.41 12.62 -3.33
N SER A 12 11.89 11.44 -3.70
CA SER A 12 13.00 11.26 -4.63
C SER A 12 12.55 10.30 -5.71
N LEU A 13 12.28 10.82 -6.91
CA LEU A 13 11.90 10.02 -8.07
C LEU A 13 13.12 9.81 -8.95
N LYS A 14 13.42 8.54 -9.24
CA LYS A 14 14.35 8.14 -10.30
C LYS A 14 13.55 7.38 -11.34
N ILE A 15 13.51 7.88 -12.56
CA ILE A 15 12.93 7.14 -13.70
C ILE A 15 13.92 6.05 -14.07
N ASP A 16 13.53 4.80 -13.85
CA ASP A 16 14.32 3.64 -14.19
C ASP A 16 13.82 2.97 -15.48
N LYS A 17 14.50 1.89 -15.88
CA LYS A 17 14.18 1.12 -17.09
C LYS A 17 12.76 0.52 -17.07
N ASN A 18 12.21 0.20 -15.90
CA ASN A 18 10.89 -0.43 -15.77
C ASN A 18 9.78 0.59 -16.02
N ILE A 19 9.93 1.82 -15.50
CA ILE A 19 9.01 2.93 -15.79
C ILE A 19 9.02 3.25 -17.27
N LYS A 20 10.21 3.31 -17.88
CA LYS A 20 10.35 3.55 -19.31
C LYS A 20 9.68 2.43 -20.14
N HIS A 21 9.94 1.17 -19.79
CA HIS A 21 9.34 0.00 -20.43
C HIS A 21 7.81 0.03 -20.37
N SER A 22 7.22 0.31 -19.19
CA SER A 22 5.77 0.41 -19.05
C SER A 22 5.17 1.52 -19.93
N ALA A 23 5.85 2.66 -20.02
CA ALA A 23 5.41 3.77 -20.87
C ALA A 23 5.48 3.40 -22.37
N GLU A 24 6.53 2.71 -22.80
CA GLU A 24 6.73 2.29 -24.21
C GLU A 24 5.75 1.19 -24.63
N THR A 25 5.41 0.27 -23.72
CA THR A 25 4.47 -0.84 -24.00
C THR A 25 3.00 -0.45 -23.85
N GLY A 26 2.72 0.70 -23.23
CA GLY A 26 1.36 1.16 -22.95
C GLY A 26 0.67 0.45 -21.78
N TRP A 27 1.33 -0.48 -21.10
CA TRP A 27 0.83 -1.14 -19.90
C TRP A 27 1.01 -0.23 -18.66
N LEU A 28 0.13 0.76 -18.50
CA LEU A 28 0.18 1.76 -17.44
C LEU A 28 -0.68 1.41 -16.22
N THR A 29 -1.49 0.36 -16.31
CA THR A 29 -2.34 -0.14 -15.23
C THR A 29 -1.91 -1.55 -14.81
N THR A 30 -2.84 -2.39 -14.35
CA THR A 30 -2.54 -3.79 -14.04
C THR A 30 -2.01 -4.52 -15.28
N GLY A 31 -0.85 -5.16 -15.15
CA GLY A 31 -0.17 -5.80 -16.27
C GLY A 31 1.08 -6.56 -15.87
N PRO A 32 1.96 -6.90 -16.82
CA PRO A 32 3.13 -7.75 -16.55
C PRO A 32 4.05 -7.24 -15.43
N MET A 33 4.22 -5.92 -15.31
CA MET A 33 5.07 -5.33 -14.26
C MET A 33 4.47 -5.50 -12.86
N VAL A 34 3.14 -5.44 -12.73
CA VAL A 34 2.43 -5.71 -11.46
C VAL A 34 2.63 -7.18 -11.07
N ASN A 35 2.41 -8.10 -11.99
CA ASN A 35 2.61 -9.53 -11.74
C ASN A 35 4.05 -9.86 -11.35
N GLN A 36 5.03 -9.22 -11.99
CA GLN A 36 6.44 -9.37 -11.64
C GLN A 36 6.70 -8.84 -10.22
N PHE A 37 6.22 -7.65 -9.89
CA PHE A 37 6.36 -7.06 -8.56
C PHE A 37 5.75 -7.96 -7.47
N GLU A 38 4.54 -8.47 -7.68
CA GLU A 38 3.87 -9.38 -6.75
C GLU A 38 4.67 -10.67 -6.54
N SER A 39 5.22 -11.24 -7.62
CA SER A 39 6.06 -12.44 -7.58
C SER A 39 7.38 -12.19 -6.83
N GLU A 40 8.07 -11.08 -7.13
CA GLU A 40 9.32 -10.72 -6.46
C GLU A 40 9.10 -10.46 -4.97
N LEU A 41 8.01 -9.78 -4.61
CA LEU A 41 7.67 -9.50 -3.22
C LEU A 41 7.27 -10.78 -2.47
N SER A 42 6.52 -11.68 -3.11
CA SER A 42 6.23 -13.02 -2.58
C SER A 42 7.50 -13.79 -2.27
N ASN A 43 8.45 -13.84 -3.20
CA ASN A 43 9.75 -14.50 -2.99
C ASN A 43 10.57 -13.86 -1.88
N TYR A 44 10.57 -12.53 -1.79
CA TYR A 44 11.33 -11.79 -0.78
C TYR A 44 10.77 -11.97 0.63
N THR A 45 9.44 -11.93 0.78
CA THR A 45 8.77 -12.01 2.09
C THR A 45 8.44 -13.43 2.53
N GLY A 46 8.41 -14.41 1.61
CA GLY A 46 7.89 -15.75 1.83
C GLY A 46 6.35 -15.82 1.88
N ALA A 47 5.66 -14.72 1.61
CA ALA A 47 4.19 -14.69 1.57
C ALA A 47 3.67 -15.52 0.38
N LYS A 48 2.72 -16.41 0.63
CA LYS A 48 2.14 -17.27 -0.42
C LYS A 48 1.38 -16.47 -1.48
N TYR A 49 0.73 -15.40 -1.07
CA TYR A 49 -0.06 -14.54 -1.93
C TYR A 49 0.32 -13.09 -1.70
N VAL A 50 0.45 -12.34 -2.77
CA VAL A 50 0.71 -10.90 -2.76
C VAL A 50 -0.22 -10.24 -3.78
N VAL A 51 -0.84 -9.17 -3.40
CA VAL A 51 -1.72 -8.37 -4.27
C VAL A 51 -1.30 -6.91 -4.18
N ALA A 52 -0.92 -6.34 -5.32
CA ALA A 52 -0.60 -4.93 -5.41
C ALA A 52 -1.88 -4.10 -5.50
N VAL A 53 -1.93 -3.01 -4.74
CA VAL A 53 -3.05 -2.08 -4.70
C VAL A 53 -2.56 -0.66 -4.96
N ASN A 54 -3.47 0.23 -5.33
CA ASN A 54 -3.14 1.60 -5.71
C ASN A 54 -2.82 2.53 -4.52
N SER A 55 -3.13 2.12 -3.31
CA SER A 55 -2.88 2.90 -2.10
C SER A 55 -2.78 2.03 -0.85
N CYS A 56 -2.11 2.53 0.19
CA CYS A 56 -2.08 1.89 1.50
C CYS A 56 -3.49 1.79 2.11
N THR A 57 -4.33 2.80 1.92
CA THR A 57 -5.73 2.80 2.37
C THR A 57 -6.51 1.62 1.77
N ALA A 58 -6.36 1.38 0.46
CA ALA A 58 -6.98 0.22 -0.19
C ALA A 58 -6.43 -1.10 0.37
N GLY A 59 -5.14 -1.17 0.66
CA GLY A 59 -4.53 -2.34 1.30
C GLY A 59 -5.08 -2.61 2.70
N LEU A 60 -5.22 -1.58 3.53
CA LEU A 60 -5.81 -1.70 4.86
C LEU A 60 -7.27 -2.17 4.79
N HIS A 61 -8.06 -1.56 3.91
CA HIS A 61 -9.45 -1.95 3.69
C HIS A 61 -9.57 -3.43 3.30
N LEU A 62 -8.80 -3.88 2.30
CA LEU A 62 -8.79 -5.27 1.85
C LEU A 62 -8.30 -6.23 2.93
N ALA A 63 -7.33 -5.84 3.75
CA ALA A 63 -6.85 -6.65 4.86
C ALA A 63 -7.95 -6.89 5.90
N LEU A 64 -8.75 -5.88 6.25
CA LEU A 64 -9.89 -6.04 7.15
C LEU A 64 -11.01 -6.88 6.51
N ALA A 65 -11.30 -6.66 5.21
CA ALA A 65 -12.25 -7.47 4.47
C ALA A 65 -11.85 -8.96 4.45
N ALA A 66 -10.55 -9.25 4.27
CA ALA A 66 -10.04 -10.62 4.28
C ALA A 66 -10.12 -11.30 5.66
N GLN A 67 -10.22 -10.52 6.74
CA GLN A 67 -10.46 -11.00 8.10
C GLN A 67 -11.94 -11.14 8.45
N ASP A 68 -12.84 -10.86 7.50
CA ASP A 68 -14.30 -10.94 7.69
C ASP A 68 -14.80 -10.02 8.82
N ILE A 69 -14.17 -8.85 9.00
CA ILE A 69 -14.56 -7.83 9.98
C ILE A 69 -15.99 -7.37 9.69
N LYS A 70 -16.80 -7.26 10.74
CA LYS A 70 -18.24 -6.99 10.68
C LYS A 70 -18.64 -5.89 11.66
N ARG A 71 -19.84 -5.41 11.48
CA ARG A 71 -20.47 -4.44 12.37
C ARG A 71 -20.40 -4.91 13.83
N GLY A 72 -19.86 -4.04 14.68
CA GLY A 72 -19.72 -4.24 16.12
C GLY A 72 -18.45 -4.97 16.54
N ASP A 73 -17.57 -5.34 15.60
CA ASP A 73 -16.24 -5.83 15.92
C ASP A 73 -15.35 -4.69 16.43
N TYR A 74 -14.28 -5.04 17.14
CA TYR A 74 -13.30 -4.07 17.66
C TYR A 74 -11.97 -4.25 16.95
N VAL A 75 -11.42 -3.16 16.42
CA VAL A 75 -10.10 -3.13 15.79
C VAL A 75 -9.19 -2.18 16.56
N ILE A 76 -8.05 -2.69 17.05
CA ILE A 76 -7.07 -1.88 17.76
C ILE A 76 -6.18 -1.18 16.76
N VAL A 77 -6.13 0.15 16.83
CA VAL A 77 -5.30 0.98 15.95
C VAL A 77 -4.39 1.90 16.78
N PRO A 78 -3.22 2.32 16.26
CA PRO A 78 -2.38 3.34 16.89
C PRO A 78 -3.13 4.68 16.97
N ASN A 79 -2.96 5.42 18.08
CA ASN A 79 -3.55 6.75 18.22
C ASN A 79 -2.75 7.85 17.47
N LEU A 80 -1.47 7.62 17.18
CA LEU A 80 -0.64 8.50 16.35
C LEU A 80 -0.42 7.84 14.98
N THR A 81 -1.30 8.11 14.04
CA THR A 81 -1.28 7.53 12.71
C THR A 81 -2.02 8.43 11.73
N PHE A 82 -1.95 8.10 10.44
CA PHE A 82 -2.78 8.75 9.44
C PHE A 82 -4.25 8.32 9.59
N VAL A 83 -5.18 9.23 9.35
CA VAL A 83 -6.63 9.00 9.57
C VAL A 83 -7.17 7.74 8.87
N ALA A 84 -6.64 7.38 7.71
CA ALA A 84 -7.06 6.19 6.98
C ALA A 84 -6.95 4.89 7.80
N THR A 85 -6.06 4.83 8.81
CA THR A 85 -5.90 3.65 9.66
C THR A 85 -7.16 3.35 10.48
N SER A 86 -7.86 4.37 10.97
CA SER A 86 -9.13 4.22 11.67
C SER A 86 -10.33 4.31 10.72
N GLU A 87 -10.24 5.13 9.68
CA GLU A 87 -11.32 5.33 8.71
C GLU A 87 -11.73 4.03 8.01
N VAL A 88 -10.77 3.17 7.66
CA VAL A 88 -11.09 1.87 7.02
C VAL A 88 -11.83 0.92 7.93
N VAL A 89 -11.76 1.09 9.26
CA VAL A 89 -12.53 0.31 10.24
C VAL A 89 -14.01 0.71 10.18
N GLU A 90 -14.28 2.02 10.10
CA GLU A 90 -15.62 2.57 9.97
C GLU A 90 -16.35 2.09 8.71
N TYR A 91 -15.63 1.69 7.65
CA TYR A 91 -16.23 1.13 6.43
C TYR A 91 -16.97 -0.20 6.67
N PHE A 92 -16.72 -0.84 7.80
CA PHE A 92 -17.36 -2.09 8.23
C PHE A 92 -18.37 -1.88 9.37
N ASP A 93 -18.64 -0.63 9.77
CA ASP A 93 -19.42 -0.32 10.98
C ASP A 93 -18.85 -1.00 12.25
N ALA A 94 -17.54 -1.23 12.28
CA ALA A 94 -16.83 -1.85 13.38
C ALA A 94 -16.36 -0.83 14.42
#